data_ecd428fc70e71a0e7ec873dded319014
#
_entry.id   ecd428fc70e71a0e7ec873dded319014
#
_cell.length_a   1.000
_cell.length_b   1.000
_cell.length_c   1.000
_cell.angle_alpha   90.00
_cell.angle_beta   90.00
_cell.angle_gamma   90.00
#
_symmetry.space_group_name_H-M   'P 1'
#
loop_
_entity.id
_entity.type
_entity.pdbx_description
1 polymer ?
#
loop_
_entity_poly.entity_id
_entity_poly.type
_entity_poly.pdbx_seq_one_letter_code
_entity_poly.pdbx_strand_id
1 'polypeptide(L)'
;MKVGFIGLGTMGGPMALNCRSKGGFEMIVHDLRREASLPHVDAGARWSDDVATLAKEVDVVLTSLPGPKEAEAVGDVLMTNMRKGTVWFDLSTNSPTVVRRLHAKLAEQGITMFDAPVSGGPAGAKSGKLALLVGGERSVFERHKHVLDAIGDQVIYIGPIGAGSVAKLVHNMAGYAIQAALAEVFTLGVKAGVDPLELWAAVRQCALGRQRSFDRLGRQFLQGKFEPPDFALKLAVKDCMLATELGREIGVPMRIANLALAEMIEGQNRGWGERDSRVPMLLQEERAGVSIKVPAEAVEAVLKRDNP
;
A
#
# COMPACT_ATOMS: atom_id res chain seq x y z
N MET A 1 10.42 9.47 -23.85
CA MET A 1 10.72 9.61 -22.41
C MET A 1 11.16 8.27 -21.87
N LYS A 2 12.27 8.25 -21.16
CA LYS A 2 12.81 7.07 -20.49
C LYS A 2 12.39 7.09 -19.03
N VAL A 3 11.79 5.99 -18.58
CA VAL A 3 11.30 5.84 -17.20
C VAL A 3 12.06 4.69 -16.52
N GLY A 4 12.70 5.01 -15.42
CA GLY A 4 13.34 4.04 -14.53
C GLY A 4 12.35 3.53 -13.50
N PHE A 5 12.28 2.23 -13.27
CA PHE A 5 11.47 1.65 -12.22
C PHE A 5 12.33 0.79 -11.28
N ILE A 6 12.33 1.13 -9.99
CA ILE A 6 13.14 0.47 -8.97
C ILE A 6 12.22 -0.20 -7.94
N GLY A 7 12.41 -1.49 -7.74
CA GLY A 7 11.58 -2.32 -6.88
C GLY A 7 10.44 -2.99 -7.65
N LEU A 8 10.64 -4.26 -7.99
CA LEU A 8 9.73 -5.07 -8.84
C LEU A 8 8.98 -6.13 -8.03
N GLY A 9 8.70 -5.85 -6.76
CA GLY A 9 7.93 -6.72 -5.89
C GLY A 9 6.44 -6.78 -6.29
N THR A 10 5.62 -7.29 -5.36
CA THR A 10 4.18 -7.53 -5.55
C THR A 10 3.42 -6.32 -6.10
N MET A 11 3.79 -5.11 -5.69
CA MET A 11 3.19 -3.86 -6.18
C MET A 11 3.95 -3.28 -7.36
N GLY A 12 5.28 -3.16 -7.25
CA GLY A 12 6.11 -2.48 -8.25
C GLY A 12 6.16 -3.20 -9.59
N GLY A 13 6.24 -4.53 -9.59
CA GLY A 13 6.28 -5.32 -10.82
C GLY A 13 5.08 -5.03 -11.75
N PRO A 14 3.83 -5.24 -11.31
CA PRO A 14 2.66 -4.91 -12.13
C PRO A 14 2.59 -3.44 -12.55
N MET A 15 3.00 -2.49 -11.69
CA MET A 15 3.06 -1.07 -12.04
C MET A 15 4.06 -0.81 -13.17
N ALA A 16 5.26 -1.38 -13.10
CA ALA A 16 6.28 -1.25 -14.14
C ALA A 16 5.81 -1.82 -15.48
N LEU A 17 5.10 -2.96 -15.48
CA LEU A 17 4.48 -3.50 -16.71
C LEU A 17 3.43 -2.56 -17.28
N ASN A 18 2.59 -1.93 -16.47
CA ASN A 18 1.61 -0.95 -16.92
C ASN A 18 2.28 0.31 -17.49
N CYS A 19 3.36 0.81 -16.89
CA CYS A 19 4.14 1.91 -17.48
C CYS A 19 4.61 1.57 -18.90
N ARG A 20 5.04 0.33 -19.16
CA ARG A 20 5.44 -0.12 -20.47
C ARG A 20 4.24 -0.27 -21.42
N SER A 21 3.22 -1.01 -21.01
CA SER A 21 2.11 -1.43 -21.88
C SER A 21 1.08 -0.32 -22.15
N LYS A 22 0.73 0.44 -21.11
CA LYS A 22 -0.27 1.52 -21.20
C LYS A 22 0.37 2.89 -21.46
N GLY A 23 1.50 3.17 -20.81
CA GLY A 23 2.21 4.43 -20.96
C GLY A 23 3.07 4.51 -22.21
N GLY A 24 3.44 3.37 -22.79
CA GLY A 24 4.32 3.30 -23.97
C GLY A 24 5.74 3.81 -23.72
N PHE A 25 6.19 3.88 -22.45
CA PHE A 25 7.49 4.41 -22.10
C PHE A 25 8.63 3.43 -22.44
N GLU A 26 9.80 3.97 -22.73
CA GLU A 26 11.04 3.22 -22.74
C GLU A 26 11.43 2.95 -21.28
N MET A 27 11.37 1.66 -20.88
CA MET A 27 11.54 1.26 -19.49
C MET A 27 12.94 0.74 -19.20
N ILE A 28 13.54 1.21 -18.10
CA ILE A 28 14.72 0.62 -17.48
C ILE A 28 14.32 0.18 -16.07
N VAL A 29 14.57 -1.08 -15.72
CA VAL A 29 14.11 -1.65 -14.45
C VAL A 29 15.27 -2.16 -13.61
N HIS A 30 15.11 -2.05 -12.29
CA HIS A 30 16.06 -2.58 -11.31
C HIS A 30 15.32 -3.16 -10.09
N ASP A 31 15.85 -4.25 -9.57
CA ASP A 31 15.48 -4.84 -8.28
C ASP A 31 16.73 -5.51 -7.69
N LEU A 32 16.77 -5.73 -6.40
CA LEU A 32 17.86 -6.49 -5.76
C LEU A 32 17.90 -7.94 -6.26
N ARG A 33 16.77 -8.49 -6.64
CA ARG A 33 16.62 -9.83 -7.21
C ARG A 33 16.45 -9.72 -8.72
N ARG A 34 17.47 -10.12 -9.46
CA ARG A 34 17.45 -10.05 -10.94
C ARG A 34 16.28 -10.85 -11.55
N GLU A 35 15.89 -11.95 -10.93
CA GLU A 35 14.79 -12.80 -11.40
C GLU A 35 13.46 -12.06 -11.44
N ALA A 36 13.25 -11.06 -10.57
CA ALA A 36 12.06 -10.23 -10.57
C ALA A 36 11.91 -9.40 -11.86
N SER A 37 13.02 -9.17 -12.59
CA SER A 37 13.00 -8.41 -13.83
C SER A 37 12.57 -9.20 -15.06
N LEU A 38 12.60 -10.53 -15.02
CA LEU A 38 12.39 -11.37 -16.21
C LEU A 38 11.09 -11.03 -16.96
N PRO A 39 9.90 -10.92 -16.32
CA PRO A 39 8.67 -10.57 -17.03
C PRO A 39 8.74 -9.18 -17.68
N HIS A 40 9.53 -8.28 -17.14
CA HIS A 40 9.69 -6.91 -17.65
C HIS A 40 10.62 -6.86 -18.86
N VAL A 41 11.71 -7.63 -18.80
CA VAL A 41 12.65 -7.79 -19.93
C VAL A 41 11.95 -8.46 -21.10
N ASP A 42 11.16 -9.51 -20.85
CA ASP A 42 10.34 -10.18 -21.87
C ASP A 42 9.31 -9.23 -22.50
N ALA A 43 8.81 -8.27 -21.71
CA ALA A 43 7.93 -7.19 -22.18
C ALA A 43 8.69 -6.03 -22.87
N GLY A 44 10.02 -6.14 -23.04
CA GLY A 44 10.86 -5.18 -23.74
C GLY A 44 11.42 -4.04 -22.87
N ALA A 45 11.44 -4.18 -21.55
CA ALA A 45 12.19 -3.29 -20.68
C ALA A 45 13.68 -3.70 -20.65
N ARG A 46 14.56 -2.74 -20.39
CA ARG A 46 15.97 -3.00 -20.18
C ARG A 46 16.26 -3.19 -18.68
N TRP A 47 17.02 -4.21 -18.36
CA TRP A 47 17.57 -4.40 -17.01
C TRP A 47 18.75 -3.45 -16.77
N SER A 48 18.85 -2.91 -15.54
CA SER A 48 20.04 -2.25 -15.02
C SER A 48 20.56 -3.00 -13.80
N ASP A 49 21.87 -3.28 -13.77
CA ASP A 49 22.49 -4.02 -12.67
C ASP A 49 22.55 -3.19 -11.37
N ASP A 50 22.49 -1.87 -11.46
CA ASP A 50 22.52 -0.96 -10.33
C ASP A 50 21.65 0.29 -10.54
N VAL A 51 21.30 0.93 -9.41
CA VAL A 51 20.50 2.16 -9.37
C VAL A 51 21.22 3.34 -10.00
N ALA A 52 22.54 3.43 -9.81
CA ALA A 52 23.34 4.58 -10.28
C ALA A 52 23.38 4.64 -11.82
N THR A 53 23.54 3.50 -12.47
CA THR A 53 23.49 3.38 -13.93
C THR A 53 22.10 3.73 -14.46
N LEU A 54 21.05 3.20 -13.86
CA LEU A 54 19.67 3.53 -14.22
C LEU A 54 19.41 5.03 -14.10
N ALA A 55 19.78 5.64 -12.97
CA ALA A 55 19.52 7.05 -12.67
C ALA A 55 20.13 8.03 -13.70
N LYS A 56 21.30 7.71 -14.26
CA LYS A 56 21.98 8.56 -15.28
C LYS A 56 21.27 8.61 -16.61
N GLU A 57 20.46 7.59 -16.93
CA GLU A 57 19.92 7.41 -18.27
C GLU A 57 18.45 7.83 -18.40
N VAL A 58 17.73 7.96 -17.29
CA VAL A 58 16.27 8.16 -17.32
C VAL A 58 15.88 9.62 -17.10
N ASP A 59 14.67 9.96 -17.52
CA ASP A 59 14.07 11.28 -17.35
C ASP A 59 13.20 11.30 -16.05
N VAL A 60 12.60 10.16 -15.74
CA VAL A 60 11.74 9.97 -14.55
C VAL A 60 12.13 8.67 -13.86
N VAL A 61 12.24 8.70 -12.53
CA VAL A 61 12.39 7.51 -11.69
C VAL A 61 11.10 7.26 -10.92
N LEU A 62 10.63 6.01 -10.91
CA LEU A 62 9.56 5.51 -10.06
C LEU A 62 10.16 4.50 -9.09
N THR A 63 9.82 4.59 -7.80
CA THR A 63 10.27 3.61 -6.80
C THR A 63 9.09 2.97 -6.08
N SER A 64 9.17 1.66 -5.84
CA SER A 64 8.19 0.92 -5.02
C SER A 64 8.94 0.02 -4.05
N LEU A 65 9.24 0.58 -2.89
CA LEU A 65 10.20 0.04 -1.91
C LEU A 65 9.50 -0.36 -0.61
N PRO A 66 10.12 -1.24 0.21
CA PRO A 66 9.51 -1.74 1.44
C PRO A 66 9.24 -0.65 2.50
N GLY A 67 10.07 0.39 2.56
CA GLY A 67 9.91 1.43 3.56
C GLY A 67 10.94 2.54 3.54
N PRO A 68 10.99 3.35 4.61
CA PRO A 68 11.84 4.54 4.69
C PRO A 68 13.33 4.27 4.52
N LYS A 69 13.85 3.17 5.08
CA LYS A 69 15.28 2.81 4.99
C LYS A 69 15.72 2.60 3.54
N GLU A 70 14.94 1.83 2.80
CA GLU A 70 15.24 1.52 1.41
C GLU A 70 15.07 2.77 0.54
N ALA A 71 14.08 3.61 0.84
CA ALA A 71 13.88 4.88 0.15
C ALA A 71 15.05 5.86 0.39
N GLU A 72 15.61 5.92 1.60
CA GLU A 72 16.80 6.71 1.88
C GLU A 72 18.04 6.17 1.15
N ALA A 73 18.27 4.86 1.21
CA ALA A 73 19.42 4.24 0.54
C ALA A 73 19.36 4.46 -0.99
N VAL A 74 18.21 4.30 -1.60
CA VAL A 74 18.01 4.58 -3.03
C VAL A 74 18.12 6.08 -3.29
N GLY A 75 17.53 6.93 -2.46
CA GLY A 75 17.57 8.39 -2.56
C GLY A 75 18.99 8.96 -2.54
N ASP A 76 19.88 8.44 -1.69
CA ASP A 76 21.30 8.85 -1.64
C ASP A 76 22.02 8.51 -2.97
N VAL A 77 21.70 7.38 -3.59
CA VAL A 77 22.25 7.02 -4.91
C VAL A 77 21.65 7.90 -6.01
N LEU A 78 20.33 8.13 -5.99
CA LEU A 78 19.64 8.99 -6.96
C LEU A 78 20.17 10.42 -6.94
N MET A 79 20.37 10.98 -5.74
CA MET A 79 20.87 12.34 -5.55
C MET A 79 22.21 12.59 -6.24
N THR A 80 23.09 11.59 -6.27
CA THR A 80 24.44 11.71 -6.84
C THR A 80 24.51 11.33 -8.33
N ASN A 81 23.49 10.68 -8.86
CA ASN A 81 23.53 10.10 -10.22
C ASN A 81 22.43 10.59 -11.16
N MET A 82 21.30 11.11 -10.66
CA MET A 82 20.27 11.71 -11.50
C MET A 82 20.75 13.04 -12.08
N ARG A 83 20.31 13.32 -13.29
CA ARG A 83 20.62 14.57 -13.98
C ARG A 83 19.72 15.70 -13.44
N LYS A 84 20.23 16.91 -13.44
CA LYS A 84 19.43 18.11 -13.14
C LYS A 84 18.19 18.18 -14.05
N GLY A 85 17.04 18.49 -13.48
CA GLY A 85 15.75 18.57 -14.18
C GLY A 85 15.00 17.24 -14.30
N THR A 86 15.56 16.13 -13.79
CA THR A 86 14.86 14.86 -13.71
C THR A 86 13.90 14.81 -12.51
N VAL A 87 12.95 13.86 -12.55
CA VAL A 87 11.88 13.73 -11.56
C VAL A 87 11.90 12.35 -10.92
N TRP A 88 11.73 12.30 -9.61
CA TRP A 88 11.54 11.07 -8.86
C TRP A 88 10.16 11.05 -8.19
N PHE A 89 9.33 10.04 -8.47
CA PHE A 89 8.12 9.71 -7.75
C PHE A 89 8.36 8.49 -6.85
N ASP A 90 8.31 8.69 -5.53
CA ASP A 90 8.32 7.59 -4.58
C ASP A 90 6.88 7.09 -4.36
N LEU A 91 6.60 5.89 -4.89
CA LEU A 91 5.30 5.23 -4.78
C LEU A 91 5.16 4.42 -3.47
N SER A 92 6.21 4.42 -2.66
CA SER A 92 6.29 3.66 -1.41
C SER A 92 5.44 4.31 -0.31
N THR A 93 4.96 3.50 0.63
CA THR A 93 4.45 4.03 1.89
C THR A 93 5.64 4.44 2.76
N ASN A 94 5.82 5.73 2.98
CA ASN A 94 7.00 6.31 3.59
C ASN A 94 6.64 7.27 4.74
N SER A 95 7.66 7.63 5.54
CA SER A 95 7.56 8.69 6.55
C SER A 95 7.54 10.07 5.89
N PRO A 96 6.57 10.94 6.20
CA PRO A 96 6.57 12.32 5.70
C PRO A 96 7.84 13.09 6.07
N THR A 97 8.42 12.82 7.23
CA THR A 97 9.68 13.44 7.69
C THR A 97 10.87 13.02 6.81
N VAL A 98 10.98 11.72 6.51
CA VAL A 98 12.02 11.19 5.61
C VAL A 98 11.86 11.78 4.21
N VAL A 99 10.66 11.77 3.68
CA VAL A 99 10.33 12.31 2.35
C VAL A 99 10.72 13.79 2.22
N ARG A 100 10.36 14.62 3.21
CA ARG A 100 10.71 16.04 3.21
C ARG A 100 12.23 16.26 3.28
N ARG A 101 12.94 15.47 4.06
CA ARG A 101 14.40 15.53 4.15
C ARG A 101 15.08 15.14 2.84
N LEU A 102 14.64 14.06 2.20
CA LEU A 102 15.15 13.63 0.89
C LEU A 102 14.87 14.68 -0.19
N HIS A 103 13.66 15.21 -0.22
CA HIS A 103 13.28 16.27 -1.15
C HIS A 103 14.19 17.50 -1.04
N ALA A 104 14.46 17.97 0.20
CA ALA A 104 15.33 19.13 0.42
C ALA A 104 16.74 18.91 -0.16
N LYS A 105 17.34 17.74 0.11
CA LYS A 105 18.67 17.38 -0.42
C LYS A 105 18.68 17.27 -1.95
N LEU A 106 17.66 16.66 -2.55
CA LEU A 106 17.55 16.50 -4.00
C LEU A 106 17.32 17.84 -4.72
N ALA A 107 16.58 18.74 -4.11
CA ALA A 107 16.34 20.08 -4.64
C ALA A 107 17.63 20.89 -4.79
N GLU A 108 18.61 20.73 -3.89
CA GLU A 108 19.95 21.35 -4.00
C GLU A 108 20.70 20.90 -5.25
N GLN A 109 20.39 19.69 -5.77
CA GLN A 109 20.95 19.15 -7.01
C GLN A 109 20.07 19.46 -8.24
N GLY A 110 18.96 20.18 -8.06
CA GLY A 110 18.01 20.50 -9.11
C GLY A 110 17.17 19.28 -9.58
N ILE A 111 16.98 18.30 -8.71
CA ILE A 111 16.13 17.12 -8.92
C ILE A 111 14.82 17.34 -8.17
N THR A 112 13.68 17.07 -8.82
CA THR A 112 12.37 17.20 -8.20
C THR A 112 11.89 15.86 -7.69
N MET A 113 11.56 15.79 -6.39
CA MET A 113 10.98 14.61 -5.77
C MET A 113 9.50 14.81 -5.45
N PHE A 114 8.71 13.75 -5.66
CA PHE A 114 7.34 13.62 -5.21
C PHE A 114 7.18 12.41 -4.30
N ASP A 115 6.34 12.51 -3.31
CA ASP A 115 5.73 11.37 -2.65
C ASP A 115 4.38 11.07 -3.30
N ALA A 116 4.25 9.87 -3.82
CA ALA A 116 3.07 9.45 -4.58
C ALA A 116 2.61 8.03 -4.18
N PRO A 117 2.42 7.76 -2.88
CA PRO A 117 2.02 6.43 -2.42
C PRO A 117 0.70 5.99 -3.05
N VAL A 118 0.57 4.67 -3.24
CA VAL A 118 -0.53 4.05 -3.97
C VAL A 118 -1.54 3.36 -3.05
N SER A 119 -2.78 3.28 -3.50
CA SER A 119 -3.86 2.50 -2.88
C SER A 119 -4.65 1.73 -3.93
N GLY A 120 -5.08 0.49 -3.60
CA GLY A 120 -5.80 -0.42 -4.51
C GLY A 120 -5.26 -1.84 -4.47
N GLY A 121 -4.15 -2.06 -3.76
CA GLY A 121 -3.54 -3.38 -3.56
C GLY A 121 -3.05 -4.04 -4.85
N PRO A 122 -2.67 -5.33 -4.80
CA PRO A 122 -2.14 -6.05 -5.96
C PRO A 122 -3.09 -6.09 -7.17
N ALA A 123 -4.40 -6.15 -6.92
CA ALA A 123 -5.41 -6.14 -7.99
C ALA A 123 -5.44 -4.80 -8.73
N GLY A 124 -5.40 -3.67 -7.98
CA GLY A 124 -5.28 -2.34 -8.56
C GLY A 124 -3.97 -2.14 -9.33
N ALA A 125 -2.85 -2.65 -8.79
CA ALA A 125 -1.56 -2.60 -9.45
C ALA A 125 -1.56 -3.37 -10.80
N LYS A 126 -2.13 -4.57 -10.83
CA LYS A 126 -2.27 -5.39 -12.06
C LYS A 126 -3.18 -4.73 -13.10
N SER A 127 -4.32 -4.22 -12.68
CA SER A 127 -5.29 -3.60 -13.59
C SER A 127 -4.91 -2.17 -14.02
N GLY A 128 -3.91 -1.55 -13.38
CA GLY A 128 -3.56 -0.14 -13.57
C GLY A 128 -4.69 0.81 -13.14
N LYS A 129 -5.38 0.45 -12.06
CA LYS A 129 -6.49 1.21 -11.46
C LYS A 129 -6.18 1.54 -10.00
N LEU A 130 -4.98 2.05 -9.77
CA LEU A 130 -4.59 2.53 -8.44
C LEU A 130 -5.08 3.95 -8.20
N ALA A 131 -5.35 4.26 -6.93
CA ALA A 131 -5.36 5.64 -6.47
C ALA A 131 -3.93 6.04 -6.07
N LEU A 132 -3.44 7.16 -6.59
CA LEU A 132 -2.16 7.75 -6.24
C LEU A 132 -2.38 9.08 -5.51
N LEU A 133 -1.75 9.22 -4.36
CA LEU A 133 -1.89 10.40 -3.49
C LEU A 133 -0.62 11.23 -3.60
N VAL A 134 -0.63 12.28 -4.42
CA VAL A 134 0.60 12.97 -4.84
C VAL A 134 0.86 14.24 -4.04
N GLY A 135 2.03 14.30 -3.40
CA GLY A 135 2.59 15.49 -2.76
C GLY A 135 3.84 15.98 -3.47
N GLY A 136 3.97 17.30 -3.65
CA GLY A 136 5.13 17.92 -4.30
C GLY A 136 4.81 19.23 -5.00
N GLU A 137 5.65 19.65 -5.93
CA GLU A 137 5.45 20.87 -6.71
C GLU A 137 4.38 20.69 -7.79
N ARG A 138 3.27 21.42 -7.68
CA ARG A 138 2.10 21.26 -8.55
C ARG A 138 2.41 21.45 -10.03
N SER A 139 3.18 22.44 -10.38
CA SER A 139 3.51 22.74 -11.78
C SER A 139 4.32 21.63 -12.47
N VAL A 140 5.20 20.98 -11.71
CA VAL A 140 5.97 19.82 -12.19
C VAL A 140 5.10 18.57 -12.24
N PHE A 141 4.23 18.36 -11.24
CA PHE A 141 3.25 17.28 -11.23
C PHE A 141 2.38 17.28 -12.48
N GLU A 142 1.78 18.42 -12.83
CA GLU A 142 0.89 18.53 -14.00
C GLU A 142 1.60 18.14 -15.31
N ARG A 143 2.88 18.47 -15.46
CA ARG A 143 3.68 18.07 -16.64
C ARG A 143 3.98 16.56 -16.71
N HIS A 144 4.05 15.89 -15.55
CA HIS A 144 4.45 14.48 -15.47
C HIS A 144 3.31 13.54 -15.06
N LYS A 145 2.09 14.07 -14.85
CA LYS A 145 0.92 13.29 -14.43
C LYS A 145 0.65 12.08 -15.34
N HIS A 146 0.87 12.21 -16.63
CA HIS A 146 0.69 11.15 -17.62
C HIS A 146 1.54 9.89 -17.34
N VAL A 147 2.65 10.01 -16.60
CA VAL A 147 3.45 8.87 -16.16
C VAL A 147 2.69 8.06 -15.11
N LEU A 148 2.03 8.76 -14.20
CA LEU A 148 1.24 8.16 -13.12
C LEU A 148 -0.11 7.62 -13.62
N ASP A 149 -0.70 8.25 -14.65
CA ASP A 149 -1.94 7.79 -15.30
C ASP A 149 -1.79 6.39 -15.96
N ALA A 150 -0.55 5.98 -16.26
CA ALA A 150 -0.28 4.62 -16.75
C ALA A 150 -0.54 3.52 -15.70
N ILE A 151 -0.47 3.86 -14.41
CA ILE A 151 -0.55 2.91 -13.30
C ILE A 151 -1.78 3.10 -12.41
N GLY A 152 -2.51 4.20 -12.57
CA GLY A 152 -3.70 4.51 -11.78
C GLY A 152 -4.77 5.24 -12.57
N ASP A 153 -6.02 5.09 -12.14
CA ASP A 153 -7.19 5.80 -12.67
C ASP A 153 -7.65 6.95 -11.76
N GLN A 154 -7.03 7.08 -10.57
CA GLN A 154 -7.28 8.14 -9.59
C GLN A 154 -5.94 8.77 -9.18
N VAL A 155 -5.39 9.66 -10.01
CA VAL A 155 -4.15 10.38 -9.69
C VAL A 155 -4.49 11.74 -9.08
N ILE A 156 -4.34 11.84 -7.76
CA ILE A 156 -4.87 12.93 -6.94
C ILE A 156 -3.73 13.76 -6.36
N TYR A 157 -3.64 15.03 -6.74
CA TYR A 157 -2.74 15.97 -6.10
C TYR A 157 -3.30 16.40 -4.72
N ILE A 158 -2.52 16.16 -3.65
CA ILE A 158 -2.95 16.42 -2.26
C ILE A 158 -2.38 17.74 -1.73
N GLY A 159 -1.16 18.12 -2.13
CA GLY A 159 -0.51 19.31 -1.58
C GLY A 159 1.00 19.30 -1.73
N PRO A 160 1.74 20.05 -0.90
CA PRO A 160 3.20 20.07 -0.94
C PRO A 160 3.80 18.71 -0.57
N ILE A 161 5.11 18.59 -0.74
CA ILE A 161 5.88 17.38 -0.44
C ILE A 161 5.57 16.83 0.96
N GLY A 162 5.35 15.53 1.06
CA GLY A 162 4.92 14.81 2.27
C GLY A 162 3.40 14.76 2.46
N ALA A 163 2.61 15.51 1.69
CA ALA A 163 1.15 15.48 1.79
C ALA A 163 0.57 14.13 1.31
N GLY A 164 1.14 13.53 0.27
CA GLY A 164 0.76 12.20 -0.22
C GLY A 164 1.00 11.12 0.83
N SER A 165 2.19 11.15 1.46
CA SER A 165 2.55 10.21 2.55
C SER A 165 1.61 10.36 3.75
N VAL A 166 1.29 11.60 4.17
CA VAL A 166 0.31 11.86 5.24
C VAL A 166 -1.06 11.26 4.87
N ALA A 167 -1.57 11.56 3.67
CA ALA A 167 -2.87 11.06 3.23
C ALA A 167 -2.88 9.52 3.16
N LYS A 168 -1.79 8.89 2.73
CA LYS A 168 -1.64 7.43 2.72
C LYS A 168 -1.67 6.84 4.13
N LEU A 169 -0.97 7.42 5.08
CA LEU A 169 -0.98 6.96 6.48
C LEU A 169 -2.37 7.12 7.10
N VAL A 170 -3.05 8.24 6.84
CA VAL A 170 -4.44 8.46 7.29
C VAL A 170 -5.37 7.39 6.73
N HIS A 171 -5.29 7.11 5.41
CA HIS A 171 -6.09 6.08 4.75
C HIS A 171 -5.84 4.68 5.36
N ASN A 172 -4.58 4.29 5.50
CA ASN A 172 -4.24 2.97 6.04
C ASN A 172 -4.68 2.83 7.49
N MET A 173 -4.46 3.85 8.33
CA MET A 173 -4.85 3.81 9.74
C MET A 173 -6.36 3.73 9.93
N ALA A 174 -7.14 4.48 9.14
CA ALA A 174 -8.60 4.34 9.18
C ALA A 174 -9.04 2.91 8.89
N GLY A 175 -8.43 2.27 7.86
CA GLY A 175 -8.72 0.88 7.52
C GLY A 175 -8.40 -0.09 8.65
N TYR A 176 -7.24 0.05 9.29
CA TYR A 176 -6.83 -0.86 10.38
C TYR A 176 -7.65 -0.64 11.65
N ALA A 177 -7.97 0.62 11.99
CA ALA A 177 -8.84 0.91 13.13
C ALA A 177 -10.24 0.33 12.94
N ILE A 178 -10.80 0.44 11.72
CA ILE A 178 -12.08 -0.16 11.36
C ILE A 178 -12.00 -1.69 11.48
N GLN A 179 -10.93 -2.33 10.99
CA GLN A 179 -10.77 -3.78 11.12
C GLN A 179 -10.75 -4.24 12.57
N ALA A 180 -10.01 -3.56 13.43
CA ALA A 180 -9.97 -3.88 14.87
C ALA A 180 -11.35 -3.73 15.50
N ALA A 181 -12.05 -2.64 15.22
CA ALA A 181 -13.41 -2.42 15.73
C ALA A 181 -14.40 -3.48 15.22
N LEU A 182 -14.32 -3.84 13.93
CA LEU A 182 -15.19 -4.87 13.34
C LEU A 182 -14.94 -6.25 13.95
N ALA A 183 -13.69 -6.61 14.21
CA ALA A 183 -13.35 -7.88 14.88
C ALA A 183 -14.03 -7.97 16.25
N GLU A 184 -13.93 -6.90 17.03
CA GLU A 184 -14.49 -6.81 18.37
C GLU A 184 -16.02 -6.95 18.37
N VAL A 185 -16.73 -6.11 17.59
CA VAL A 185 -18.19 -6.11 17.59
C VAL A 185 -18.78 -7.33 16.90
N PHE A 186 -18.12 -7.89 15.90
CA PHE A 186 -18.57 -9.10 15.22
C PHE A 186 -18.45 -10.32 16.14
N THR A 187 -17.32 -10.44 16.83
CA THR A 187 -17.10 -11.49 17.83
C THR A 187 -18.11 -11.40 18.97
N LEU A 188 -18.46 -10.19 19.42
CA LEU A 188 -19.53 -9.97 20.40
C LEU A 188 -20.86 -10.60 19.94
N GLY A 189 -21.26 -10.34 18.69
CA GLY A 189 -22.52 -10.88 18.13
C GLY A 189 -22.53 -12.42 18.07
N VAL A 190 -21.42 -13.03 17.64
CA VAL A 190 -21.27 -14.50 17.62
C VAL A 190 -21.26 -15.06 19.04
N LYS A 191 -20.56 -14.41 19.98
CA LYS A 191 -20.56 -14.82 21.39
C LYS A 191 -21.94 -14.71 22.04
N ALA A 192 -22.77 -13.77 21.60
CA ALA A 192 -24.18 -13.64 22.01
C ALA A 192 -25.09 -14.70 21.41
N GLY A 193 -24.58 -15.62 20.59
CA GLY A 193 -25.31 -16.77 20.05
C GLY A 193 -25.87 -16.59 18.64
N VAL A 194 -25.53 -15.51 17.93
CA VAL A 194 -25.95 -15.31 16.54
C VAL A 194 -25.01 -16.10 15.61
N ASP A 195 -25.59 -16.82 14.65
CA ASP A 195 -24.81 -17.50 13.63
C ASP A 195 -23.92 -16.50 12.86
N PRO A 196 -22.62 -16.79 12.65
CA PRO A 196 -21.69 -15.83 12.06
C PRO A 196 -22.06 -15.46 10.61
N LEU A 197 -22.61 -16.38 9.82
CA LEU A 197 -23.02 -16.08 8.44
C LEU A 197 -24.25 -15.18 8.42
N GLU A 198 -25.25 -15.50 9.23
CA GLU A 198 -26.48 -14.70 9.34
C GLU A 198 -26.20 -13.31 9.88
N LEU A 199 -25.34 -13.20 10.91
CA LEU A 199 -24.91 -11.92 11.44
C LEU A 199 -24.23 -11.07 10.36
N TRP A 200 -23.26 -11.65 9.64
CA TRP A 200 -22.57 -10.97 8.56
C TRP A 200 -23.53 -10.54 7.43
N ALA A 201 -24.38 -11.45 6.98
CA ALA A 201 -25.36 -11.17 5.93
C ALA A 201 -26.30 -10.02 6.30
N ALA A 202 -26.76 -9.99 7.57
CA ALA A 202 -27.64 -8.94 8.06
C ALA A 202 -26.93 -7.58 8.18
N VAL A 203 -25.76 -7.53 8.86
CA VAL A 203 -25.12 -6.25 9.15
C VAL A 203 -24.55 -5.57 7.89
N ARG A 204 -24.16 -6.33 6.87
CA ARG A 204 -23.70 -5.75 5.60
C ARG A 204 -24.82 -5.07 4.80
N GLN A 205 -26.09 -5.37 5.09
CA GLN A 205 -27.27 -4.71 4.51
C GLN A 205 -27.71 -3.46 5.29
N CYS A 206 -27.17 -3.27 6.49
CA CYS A 206 -27.40 -2.05 7.28
C CYS A 206 -26.59 -0.87 6.74
N ALA A 207 -26.88 0.35 7.20
CA ALA A 207 -26.26 1.58 6.69
C ALA A 207 -24.72 1.53 6.67
N LEU A 208 -24.08 1.08 7.76
CA LEU A 208 -22.62 0.96 7.86
C LEU A 208 -22.08 -0.14 6.92
N GLY A 209 -22.77 -1.28 6.85
CA GLY A 209 -22.34 -2.42 6.04
C GLY A 209 -22.36 -2.14 4.53
N ARG A 210 -23.29 -1.32 4.06
CA ARG A 210 -23.41 -0.90 2.65
C ARG A 210 -22.24 -0.03 2.19
N GLN A 211 -21.40 0.45 3.09
CA GLN A 211 -20.15 1.15 2.76
C GLN A 211 -19.01 0.19 2.33
N ARG A 212 -19.30 -1.09 2.08
CA ARG A 212 -18.39 -2.15 1.63
C ARG A 212 -17.28 -2.55 2.62
N SER A 213 -17.25 -1.97 3.82
CA SER A 213 -16.26 -2.34 4.85
C SER A 213 -16.37 -3.81 5.27
N PHE A 214 -17.61 -4.34 5.33
CA PHE A 214 -17.88 -5.73 5.68
C PHE A 214 -17.57 -6.74 4.59
N ASP A 215 -17.55 -6.36 3.32
CA ASP A 215 -17.22 -7.29 2.23
C ASP A 215 -15.80 -7.86 2.37
N ARG A 216 -14.90 -7.07 2.95
CA ARG A 216 -13.52 -7.49 3.24
C ARG A 216 -13.43 -8.57 4.32
N LEU A 217 -14.38 -8.62 5.27
CA LEU A 217 -14.44 -9.69 6.26
C LEU A 217 -14.69 -11.05 5.60
N GLY A 218 -15.58 -11.09 4.61
CA GLY A 218 -16.03 -12.33 3.97
C GLY A 218 -14.90 -13.14 3.34
N ARG A 219 -13.94 -12.51 2.70
CA ARG A 219 -12.91 -13.21 1.91
C ARG A 219 -11.78 -13.80 2.72
N GLN A 220 -11.37 -13.15 3.79
CA GLN A 220 -10.24 -13.61 4.62
C GLN A 220 -10.72 -14.10 5.98
N PHE A 221 -11.30 -13.22 6.79
CA PHE A 221 -11.62 -13.53 8.17
C PHE A 221 -12.69 -14.63 8.30
N LEU A 222 -13.85 -14.46 7.65
CA LEU A 222 -14.91 -15.48 7.71
C LEU A 222 -14.50 -16.82 7.08
N GLN A 223 -13.58 -16.83 6.11
CA GLN A 223 -13.07 -18.08 5.52
C GLN A 223 -11.88 -18.65 6.29
N GLY A 224 -11.29 -17.90 7.21
CA GLY A 224 -10.04 -18.26 7.88
C GLY A 224 -8.86 -18.40 6.92
N LYS A 225 -8.89 -17.69 5.79
CA LYS A 225 -7.87 -17.73 4.73
C LYS A 225 -7.00 -16.48 4.78
N PHE A 226 -5.82 -16.62 5.37
CA PHE A 226 -4.86 -15.52 5.50
C PHE A 226 -3.59 -15.75 4.67
N GLU A 227 -3.58 -16.76 3.82
CA GLU A 227 -2.48 -17.13 2.93
C GLU A 227 -3.00 -17.54 1.54
N PRO A 228 -2.38 -17.04 0.45
CA PRO A 228 -1.37 -15.98 0.43
C PRO A 228 -1.97 -14.64 0.88
N PRO A 229 -1.17 -13.73 1.49
CA PRO A 229 -1.68 -12.43 1.93
C PRO A 229 -1.95 -11.51 0.75
N ASP A 230 -3.03 -10.73 0.82
CA ASP A 230 -3.20 -9.54 -0.02
C ASP A 230 -2.24 -8.44 0.42
N PHE A 231 -2.01 -8.34 1.73
CA PHE A 231 -1.07 -7.43 2.35
C PHE A 231 -0.54 -8.05 3.65
N ALA A 232 0.76 -8.31 3.71
CA ALA A 232 1.36 -9.01 4.84
C ALA A 232 1.28 -8.21 6.15
N LEU A 233 1.04 -8.90 7.28
CA LEU A 233 0.91 -8.27 8.60
C LEU A 233 2.13 -7.44 8.97
N LYS A 234 3.35 -7.90 8.69
CA LYS A 234 4.58 -7.13 8.97
C LYS A 234 4.60 -5.76 8.29
N LEU A 235 4.02 -5.65 7.10
CA LEU A 235 3.92 -4.38 6.38
C LEU A 235 2.84 -3.47 6.99
N ALA A 236 1.73 -4.05 7.43
CA ALA A 236 0.69 -3.32 8.15
C ALA A 236 1.20 -2.78 9.49
N VAL A 237 1.98 -3.57 10.24
CA VAL A 237 2.65 -3.11 11.47
C VAL A 237 3.55 -1.92 11.17
N LYS A 238 4.38 -1.99 10.14
CA LYS A 238 5.22 -0.86 9.72
C LYS A 238 4.40 0.40 9.44
N ASP A 239 3.30 0.28 8.67
CA ASP A 239 2.45 1.42 8.33
C ASP A 239 1.80 2.05 9.58
N CYS A 240 1.32 1.21 10.51
CA CYS A 240 0.78 1.67 11.79
C CYS A 240 1.82 2.37 12.66
N MET A 241 3.04 1.83 12.70
CA MET A 241 4.15 2.46 13.43
C MET A 241 4.45 3.84 12.87
N LEU A 242 4.57 3.99 11.56
CA LEU A 242 4.81 5.29 10.91
C LEU A 242 3.70 6.30 11.23
N ALA A 243 2.43 5.88 11.21
CA ALA A 243 1.31 6.76 11.52
C ALA A 243 1.29 7.19 13.00
N THR A 244 1.54 6.25 13.93
CA THR A 244 1.57 6.57 15.36
C THR A 244 2.81 7.40 15.75
N GLU A 245 3.93 7.22 15.05
CA GLU A 245 5.12 8.05 15.19
C GLU A 245 4.85 9.48 14.75
N LEU A 246 4.28 9.66 13.57
CA LEU A 246 3.85 10.98 13.08
C LEU A 246 2.90 11.66 14.08
N GLY A 247 1.93 10.90 14.62
CA GLY A 247 1.01 11.42 15.64
C GLY A 247 1.75 11.94 16.87
N ARG A 248 2.76 11.22 17.36
CA ARG A 248 3.61 11.68 18.49
C ARG A 248 4.40 12.93 18.13
N GLU A 249 4.99 12.98 16.93
CA GLU A 249 5.77 14.13 16.46
C GLU A 249 4.96 15.42 16.42
N ILE A 250 3.70 15.34 15.99
CA ILE A 250 2.83 16.53 15.82
C ILE A 250 1.81 16.73 16.96
N GLY A 251 1.90 15.95 18.04
CA GLY A 251 1.05 16.09 19.23
C GLY A 251 -0.40 15.64 19.05
N VAL A 252 -0.69 14.73 18.13
CA VAL A 252 -2.03 14.15 17.93
C VAL A 252 -2.18 12.86 18.74
N PRO A 253 -3.14 12.77 19.68
CA PRO A 253 -3.40 11.53 20.43
C PRO A 253 -3.97 10.44 19.49
N MET A 254 -3.25 9.30 19.36
CA MET A 254 -3.60 8.19 18.46
C MET A 254 -4.06 6.96 19.26
N ARG A 255 -5.20 7.04 19.96
CA ARG A 255 -5.65 5.98 20.89
C ARG A 255 -6.04 4.69 20.17
N ILE A 256 -6.97 4.76 19.22
CA ILE A 256 -7.42 3.59 18.44
C ILE A 256 -6.29 3.02 17.59
N ALA A 257 -5.50 3.89 16.98
CA ALA A 257 -4.34 3.47 16.19
C ALA A 257 -3.30 2.69 17.02
N ASN A 258 -3.01 3.14 18.25
CA ASN A 258 -2.10 2.41 19.13
C ASN A 258 -2.70 1.08 19.60
N LEU A 259 -4.02 1.02 19.83
CA LEU A 259 -4.69 -0.24 20.15
C LEU A 259 -4.62 -1.21 18.97
N ALA A 260 -4.93 -0.75 17.75
CA ALA A 260 -4.80 -1.56 16.54
C ALA A 260 -3.35 -2.04 16.33
N LEU A 261 -2.36 -1.17 16.57
CA LEU A 261 -0.94 -1.53 16.49
C LEU A 261 -0.57 -2.60 17.53
N ALA A 262 -1.08 -2.50 18.74
CA ALA A 262 -0.83 -3.52 19.78
C ALA A 262 -1.37 -4.90 19.36
N GLU A 263 -2.58 -4.98 18.81
CA GLU A 263 -3.16 -6.21 18.26
C GLU A 263 -2.28 -6.79 17.12
N MET A 264 -1.80 -5.93 16.24
CA MET A 264 -0.94 -6.35 15.12
C MET A 264 0.43 -6.85 15.59
N ILE A 265 1.03 -6.19 16.59
CA ILE A 265 2.30 -6.63 17.19
C ILE A 265 2.12 -7.97 17.88
N GLU A 266 1.01 -8.19 18.60
CA GLU A 266 0.72 -9.50 19.19
C GLU A 266 0.65 -10.59 18.13
N GLY A 267 -0.07 -10.35 17.03
CA GLY A 267 -0.10 -11.28 15.90
C GLY A 267 1.29 -11.53 15.29
N GLN A 268 2.11 -10.50 15.16
CA GLN A 268 3.47 -10.64 14.67
C GLN A 268 4.36 -11.47 15.61
N ASN A 269 4.24 -11.27 16.91
CA ASN A 269 4.97 -12.04 17.94
C ASN A 269 4.57 -13.52 17.97
N ARG A 270 3.38 -13.86 17.45
CA ARG A 270 2.93 -15.25 17.25
C ARG A 270 3.45 -15.87 15.95
N GLY A 271 4.32 -15.18 15.21
CA GLY A 271 4.88 -15.65 13.95
C GLY A 271 3.97 -15.41 12.73
N TRP A 272 2.93 -14.59 12.86
CA TRP A 272 1.97 -14.36 11.76
C TRP A 272 2.40 -13.24 10.78
N GLY A 273 3.63 -12.76 10.87
CA GLY A 273 4.13 -11.61 10.10
C GLY A 273 3.97 -11.74 8.59
N GLU A 274 4.07 -12.95 8.05
CA GLU A 274 3.93 -13.24 6.62
C GLU A 274 2.47 -13.53 6.19
N ARG A 275 1.53 -13.62 7.12
CA ARG A 275 0.11 -13.83 6.84
C ARG A 275 -0.59 -12.50 6.55
N ASP A 276 -1.82 -12.56 6.04
CA ASP A 276 -2.61 -11.36 5.74
C ASP A 276 -2.81 -10.46 6.97
N SER A 277 -2.79 -9.15 6.76
CA SER A 277 -2.88 -8.12 7.81
C SER A 277 -4.16 -8.18 8.67
N ARG A 278 -5.15 -8.97 8.26
CA ARG A 278 -6.40 -9.22 9.01
C ARG A 278 -6.28 -10.38 10.00
N VAL A 279 -5.19 -11.13 9.96
CA VAL A 279 -4.99 -12.30 10.84
C VAL A 279 -5.06 -11.96 12.35
N PRO A 280 -4.69 -10.76 12.84
CA PRO A 280 -4.87 -10.41 14.26
C PRO A 280 -6.32 -10.46 14.74
N MET A 281 -7.31 -10.44 13.83
CA MET A 281 -8.72 -10.65 14.20
C MET A 281 -8.96 -12.00 14.88
N LEU A 282 -8.13 -13.02 14.63
CA LEU A 282 -8.16 -14.31 15.33
C LEU A 282 -7.86 -14.19 16.83
N LEU A 283 -7.13 -13.16 17.25
CA LEU A 283 -6.88 -12.91 18.68
C LEU A 283 -8.18 -12.66 19.43
N GLN A 284 -9.14 -11.99 18.78
CA GLN A 284 -10.44 -11.72 19.37
C GLN A 284 -11.30 -12.99 19.44
N GLU A 285 -11.23 -13.87 18.42
CA GLU A 285 -11.85 -15.20 18.47
C GLU A 285 -11.33 -15.99 19.67
N GLU A 286 -10.00 -16.06 19.86
CA GLU A 286 -9.37 -16.77 20.97
C GLU A 286 -9.80 -16.21 22.32
N ARG A 287 -9.76 -14.88 22.49
CA ARG A 287 -10.15 -14.20 23.75
C ARG A 287 -11.62 -14.44 24.10
N ALA A 288 -12.49 -14.49 23.08
CA ALA A 288 -13.90 -14.75 23.26
C ALA A 288 -14.26 -16.25 23.34
N GLY A 289 -13.34 -17.15 22.97
CA GLY A 289 -13.55 -18.59 22.92
C GLY A 289 -14.61 -18.98 21.87
N VAL A 290 -14.57 -18.35 20.70
CA VAL A 290 -15.48 -18.62 19.57
C VAL A 290 -14.69 -18.86 18.30
N SER A 291 -15.31 -19.53 17.31
CA SER A 291 -14.83 -19.56 15.93
C SER A 291 -15.86 -18.90 15.03
N ILE A 292 -15.40 -17.96 14.19
CA ILE A 292 -16.26 -17.20 13.27
C ILE A 292 -16.24 -17.81 11.87
N LYS A 293 -15.33 -18.78 11.64
CA LYS A 293 -15.09 -19.38 10.34
C LYS A 293 -16.36 -20.04 9.76
N VAL A 294 -16.65 -19.70 8.50
CA VAL A 294 -17.74 -20.28 7.70
C VAL A 294 -17.22 -20.85 6.37
N PRO A 295 -17.96 -21.80 5.73
CA PRO A 295 -17.58 -22.32 4.43
C PRO A 295 -17.49 -21.23 3.36
N ALA A 296 -16.51 -21.34 2.46
CA ALA A 296 -16.30 -20.33 1.40
C ALA A 296 -17.50 -20.21 0.46
N GLU A 297 -18.14 -21.32 0.11
CA GLU A 297 -19.33 -21.36 -0.73
C GLU A 297 -20.52 -20.62 -0.13
N ALA A 298 -20.66 -20.60 1.20
CA ALA A 298 -21.71 -19.85 1.89
C ALA A 298 -21.45 -18.34 1.79
N VAL A 299 -20.21 -17.89 1.93
CA VAL A 299 -19.82 -16.49 1.73
C VAL A 299 -20.09 -16.05 0.29
N GLU A 300 -19.67 -16.84 -0.69
CA GLU A 300 -19.89 -16.54 -2.11
C GLU A 300 -21.38 -16.49 -2.47
N ALA A 301 -22.20 -17.37 -1.90
CA ALA A 301 -23.65 -17.35 -2.11
C ALA A 301 -24.29 -16.03 -1.64
N VAL A 302 -23.86 -15.51 -0.47
CA VAL A 302 -24.32 -14.22 0.05
C VAL A 302 -23.87 -13.07 -0.86
N LEU A 303 -22.60 -13.07 -1.29
CA LEU A 303 -22.05 -12.03 -2.18
C LEU A 303 -22.77 -11.97 -3.53
N LYS A 304 -23.07 -13.15 -4.13
CA LYS A 304 -23.81 -13.24 -5.41
C LYS A 304 -25.26 -12.75 -5.27
N ARG A 305 -25.93 -13.08 -4.17
CA ARG A 305 -27.29 -12.62 -3.91
C ARG A 305 -27.41 -11.10 -3.88
N ASP A 306 -26.39 -10.43 -3.31
CA ASP A 306 -26.43 -8.99 -3.02
C ASP A 306 -25.81 -8.13 -4.14
N ASN A 307 -25.12 -8.75 -5.10
CA ASN A 307 -24.59 -8.13 -6.31
C ASN A 307 -24.90 -9.08 -7.50
N PRO A 308 -26.16 -9.14 -7.93
CA PRO A 308 -26.59 -10.02 -9.02
C PRO A 308 -26.00 -9.63 -10.39
#